data_5f1c9e8538ae67be339058b773a7821f
#
_entry.id   5f1c9e8538ae67be339058b773a7821f
#
_cell.length_a   1.000
_cell.length_b   1.000
_cell.length_c   1.000
_cell.angle_alpha   90.00
_cell.angle_beta   90.00
_cell.angle_gamma   90.00
#
_symmetry.space_group_name_H-M   'P 1'
#
loop_
_entity.id
_entity.type
_entity.pdbx_description
1 polymer ?
#
loop_
_entity_poly.entity_id
_entity_poly.type
_entity_poly.pdbx_seq_one_letter_code
_entity_poly.pdbx_strand_id
1 'polypeptide(L)'
;MKSKNLGITAPLGFQAAGIHCGIKKPGLLDLALCVSDVSGPIAGVFTKNRVAAAPVLLDRRHLRSHCGRAIIVNSGNANACTGEQGLVAAKTMATAVAQQLSIPVHH
;
A
#
# COMPACT_ATOMS: atom_id res chain seq x y z
N MET A 1 3.50 13.92 -30.93
CA MET A 1 3.57 14.07 -29.44
C MET A 1 3.66 12.67 -28.83
N LYS A 2 4.82 12.28 -28.29
CA LYS A 2 4.92 11.01 -27.57
C LYS A 2 4.10 11.15 -26.28
N SER A 3 3.03 10.39 -26.13
CA SER A 3 2.32 10.31 -24.85
C SER A 3 3.32 9.82 -23.80
N LYS A 4 3.66 10.68 -22.83
CA LYS A 4 4.38 10.21 -21.64
C LYS A 4 3.45 9.24 -20.94
N ASN A 5 3.82 7.98 -20.88
CA ASN A 5 3.12 6.98 -20.09
C ASN A 5 3.36 7.33 -18.62
N LEU A 6 2.52 8.18 -18.05
CA LEU A 6 2.66 8.69 -16.68
C LEU A 6 2.13 7.69 -15.64
N GLY A 7 1.43 6.64 -16.08
CA GLY A 7 0.88 5.63 -15.17
C GLY A 7 0.04 6.25 -14.05
N ILE A 8 0.26 5.79 -12.83
CA ILE A 8 -0.48 6.24 -11.63
C ILE A 8 -0.23 7.72 -11.29
N THR A 9 0.83 8.32 -11.79
CA THR A 9 1.15 9.74 -11.59
C THR A 9 0.60 10.65 -12.70
N ALA A 10 -0.23 10.14 -13.60
CA ALA A 10 -0.88 10.95 -14.63
C ALA A 10 -1.82 12.02 -14.05
N PRO A 11 -2.66 11.76 -13.04
CA PRO A 11 -3.42 12.79 -12.37
C PRO A 11 -2.50 13.69 -11.53
N LEU A 12 -2.82 14.98 -11.48
CA LEU A 12 -2.13 15.92 -10.59
C LEU A 12 -2.36 15.56 -9.12
N GLY A 13 -1.34 15.79 -8.29
CA GLY A 13 -1.44 15.55 -6.85
C GLY A 13 -1.11 14.12 -6.43
N PHE A 14 -0.61 13.27 -7.34
CA PHE A 14 -0.13 11.94 -7.03
C PHE A 14 1.36 11.80 -7.29
N GLN A 15 2.05 11.20 -6.31
CA GLN A 15 3.46 10.85 -6.38
C GLN A 15 3.63 9.36 -6.17
N ALA A 16 4.61 8.76 -6.80
CA ALA A 16 4.91 7.34 -6.63
C ALA A 16 6.41 7.09 -6.70
N ALA A 17 6.87 6.12 -5.94
CA ALA A 17 8.24 5.65 -5.96
C ALA A 17 8.28 4.13 -5.82
N GLY A 18 9.29 3.52 -6.43
CA GLY A 18 9.59 2.09 -6.27
C GLY A 18 11.06 1.92 -5.92
N ILE A 19 11.34 1.02 -4.99
CA ILE A 19 12.70 0.72 -4.55
C ILE A 19 12.95 -0.79 -4.42
N HIS A 20 14.20 -1.16 -4.32
CA HIS A 20 14.63 -2.48 -3.87
C HIS A 20 14.89 -2.42 -2.36
N CYS A 21 14.14 -3.19 -1.56
CA CYS A 21 14.31 -3.26 -0.11
C CYS A 21 14.83 -4.62 0.38
N GLY A 22 15.19 -5.52 -0.54
CA GLY A 22 15.84 -6.79 -0.24
C GLY A 22 14.90 -8.00 -0.17
N ILE A 23 13.64 -7.88 -0.57
CA ILE A 23 12.71 -9.02 -0.65
C ILE A 23 13.03 -9.87 -1.88
N LYS A 24 13.25 -9.25 -3.03
CA LYS A 24 13.66 -9.92 -4.26
C LYS A 24 15.18 -9.91 -4.45
N LYS A 25 15.63 -10.58 -5.49
CA LYS A 25 17.04 -10.55 -5.93
C LYS A 25 17.49 -9.13 -6.26
N PRO A 26 18.77 -8.78 -6.08
CA PRO A 26 19.31 -7.48 -6.46
C PRO A 26 18.93 -7.09 -7.89
N GLY A 27 18.63 -5.81 -8.09
CA GLY A 27 18.20 -5.26 -9.38
C GLY A 27 16.71 -5.31 -9.68
N LEU A 28 15.91 -5.97 -8.83
CA LEU A 28 14.45 -6.02 -8.96
C LEU A 28 13.79 -5.12 -7.90
N LEU A 29 12.89 -4.26 -8.34
CA LEU A 29 12.08 -3.46 -7.42
C LEU A 29 11.07 -4.36 -6.71
N ASP A 30 10.90 -4.16 -5.40
CA ASP A 30 10.07 -5.01 -4.56
C ASP A 30 9.23 -4.25 -3.52
N LEU A 31 9.39 -2.94 -3.44
CA LEU A 31 8.57 -2.06 -2.61
C LEU A 31 8.15 -0.84 -3.41
N ALA A 32 6.88 -0.48 -3.35
CA ALA A 32 6.34 0.72 -4.00
C ALA A 32 5.45 1.50 -3.03
N LEU A 33 5.50 2.81 -3.14
CA LEU A 33 4.64 3.74 -2.40
C LEU A 33 3.99 4.70 -3.40
N CYS A 34 2.67 4.84 -3.28
CA CYS A 34 1.90 5.87 -3.97
C CYS A 34 1.28 6.80 -2.92
N VAL A 35 1.40 8.09 -3.11
CA VAL A 35 0.93 9.11 -2.16
C VAL A 35 0.12 10.16 -2.90
N SER A 36 -1.02 10.54 -2.31
CA SER A 36 -1.76 11.73 -2.70
C SER A 36 -1.28 12.93 -1.88
N ASP A 37 -1.19 14.09 -2.48
CA ASP A 37 -0.80 15.34 -1.79
C ASP A 37 -1.83 15.73 -0.71
N VAL A 38 -3.07 15.30 -0.89
CA VAL A 38 -4.18 15.55 0.05
C VAL A 38 -4.90 14.26 0.41
N SER A 39 -5.48 14.20 1.60
CA SER A 39 -6.41 13.15 1.96
C SER A 39 -7.69 13.28 1.14
N GLY A 40 -8.20 12.17 0.65
CA GLY A 40 -9.37 12.14 -0.21
C GLY A 40 -10.18 10.85 -0.05
N PRO A 41 -11.36 10.80 -0.68
CA PRO A 41 -12.18 9.59 -0.63
C PRO A 41 -11.45 8.41 -1.26
N ILE A 42 -11.55 7.26 -0.60
CA ILE A 42 -10.98 6.00 -1.06
C ILE A 42 -12.03 4.90 -1.01
N ALA A 43 -12.02 4.02 -1.98
CA ALA A 43 -12.85 2.85 -2.03
C ALA A 43 -12.06 1.64 -2.52
N GLY A 44 -12.45 0.45 -2.09
CA GLY A 44 -11.80 -0.79 -2.49
C GLY A 44 -12.78 -1.94 -2.53
N VAL A 45 -12.47 -2.91 -3.37
CA VAL A 45 -13.15 -4.20 -3.46
C VAL A 45 -12.19 -5.31 -3.08
N PHE A 46 -12.69 -6.32 -2.39
CA PHE A 46 -11.87 -7.38 -1.81
C PHE A 46 -12.43 -8.76 -2.15
N THR A 47 -11.57 -9.75 -2.10
CA THR A 47 -11.99 -11.14 -2.22
C THR A 47 -13.01 -11.51 -1.15
N LYS A 48 -13.96 -12.39 -1.52
CA LYS A 48 -14.91 -13.01 -0.59
C LYS A 48 -14.35 -14.29 0.05
N ASN A 49 -13.12 -14.69 -0.29
CA ASN A 49 -12.49 -15.86 0.28
C ASN A 49 -12.39 -15.72 1.81
N ARG A 50 -12.71 -16.80 2.53
CA ARG A 50 -12.59 -16.84 4.00
C ARG A 50 -11.13 -16.80 4.46
N VAL A 51 -10.21 -17.29 3.65
CA VAL A 51 -8.77 -17.24 3.91
C VAL A 51 -8.21 -16.00 3.23
N ALA A 52 -8.47 -14.83 3.82
CA ALA A 52 -7.96 -13.56 3.33
C ALA A 52 -6.57 -13.29 3.91
N ALA A 53 -5.66 -12.76 3.09
CA ALA A 53 -4.33 -12.36 3.51
C ALA A 53 -4.37 -11.22 4.54
N ALA A 54 -3.35 -11.13 5.38
CA ALA A 54 -3.26 -10.09 6.42
C ALA A 54 -3.41 -8.66 5.88
N PRO A 55 -2.78 -8.26 4.76
CA PRO A 55 -3.02 -6.95 4.16
C PRO A 55 -4.48 -6.70 3.79
N VAL A 56 -5.18 -7.70 3.24
CA VAL A 56 -6.61 -7.59 2.89
C VAL A 56 -7.47 -7.31 4.13
N LEU A 57 -7.18 -7.97 5.24
CA LEU A 57 -7.89 -7.76 6.51
C LEU A 57 -7.64 -6.37 7.07
N LEU A 58 -6.39 -5.89 6.96
CA LEU A 58 -5.99 -4.56 7.40
C LEU A 58 -6.66 -3.47 6.54
N ASP A 59 -6.59 -3.60 5.23
CA ASP A 59 -7.17 -2.65 4.28
C ASP A 59 -8.69 -2.53 4.43
N ARG A 60 -9.40 -3.65 4.60
CA ARG A 60 -10.84 -3.63 4.91
C ARG A 60 -11.15 -2.81 6.17
N ARG A 61 -10.27 -2.84 7.17
CA ARG A 61 -10.42 -2.09 8.40
C ARG A 61 -10.14 -0.60 8.18
N HIS A 62 -9.05 -0.28 7.49
CA HIS A 62 -8.65 1.09 7.21
C HIS A 62 -9.68 1.81 6.32
N LEU A 63 -10.20 1.14 5.30
CA LEU A 63 -11.20 1.70 4.39
C LEU A 63 -12.55 2.06 5.04
N ARG A 64 -12.77 1.68 6.29
CA ARG A 64 -13.95 2.14 7.07
C ARG A 64 -13.92 3.65 7.33
N SER A 65 -12.76 4.28 7.26
CA SER A 65 -12.62 5.74 7.36
C SER A 65 -13.14 6.47 6.13
N HIS A 66 -13.30 5.76 5.00
CA HIS A 66 -13.64 6.31 3.68
C HIS A 66 -12.66 7.41 3.20
N CYS A 67 -11.52 7.52 3.84
CA CYS A 67 -10.50 8.51 3.55
C CYS A 67 -9.14 7.85 3.45
N GLY A 68 -8.35 8.22 2.44
CA GLY A 68 -7.01 7.68 2.24
C GLY A 68 -6.06 8.70 1.64
N ARG A 69 -4.78 8.42 1.77
CA ARG A 69 -3.71 9.27 1.28
C ARG A 69 -2.53 8.49 0.68
N ALA A 70 -2.27 7.28 1.17
CA ALA A 70 -1.11 6.50 0.75
C ALA A 70 -1.44 5.03 0.56
N ILE A 71 -0.76 4.41 -0.39
CA ILE A 71 -0.81 2.96 -0.62
C ILE A 71 0.63 2.46 -0.68
N ILE A 72 0.99 1.56 0.23
CA ILE A 72 2.28 0.85 0.24
C ILE A 72 2.07 -0.57 -0.25
N VAL A 73 2.92 -1.02 -1.16
CA VAL A 73 2.83 -2.35 -1.77
C VAL A 73 4.20 -3.00 -1.79
N ASN A 74 4.29 -4.23 -1.30
CA ASN A 74 5.47 -5.07 -1.52
C ASN A 74 5.18 -6.17 -2.53
N SER A 75 6.23 -6.69 -3.14
CA SER A 75 6.18 -7.86 -4.01
C SER A 75 7.35 -8.81 -3.76
N GLY A 76 7.15 -10.10 -4.07
CA GLY A 76 8.17 -11.14 -3.84
C GLY A 76 7.99 -11.93 -2.55
N ASN A 77 7.14 -11.47 -1.64
CA ASN A 77 6.75 -12.20 -0.43
C ASN A 77 5.26 -11.97 -0.16
N ALA A 78 4.46 -13.02 -0.27
CA ALA A 78 3.03 -12.95 0.04
C ALA A 78 2.82 -13.10 1.55
N ASN A 79 2.15 -12.14 2.16
CA ASN A 79 1.73 -12.20 3.56
C ASN A 79 0.34 -12.85 3.66
N ALA A 80 0.26 -14.13 3.31
CA ALA A 80 -0.95 -14.95 3.31
C ALA A 80 -0.77 -16.17 4.17
N CYS A 81 -1.79 -16.57 4.93
CA CYS A 81 -1.76 -17.70 5.86
C CYS A 81 -0.64 -17.60 6.91
N THR A 82 -0.34 -16.40 7.36
CA THR A 82 0.78 -16.08 8.25
C THR A 82 0.35 -15.84 9.70
N GLY A 83 -0.92 -15.99 9.99
CA GLY A 83 -1.48 -15.83 11.34
C GLY A 83 -1.28 -14.44 11.93
N GLU A 84 -1.12 -14.37 13.24
CA GLU A 84 -0.96 -13.13 14.00
C GLU A 84 0.31 -12.36 13.59
N GLN A 85 1.40 -13.06 13.34
CA GLN A 85 2.66 -12.42 12.92
C GLN A 85 2.51 -11.67 11.58
N GLY A 86 1.76 -12.25 10.64
CA GLY A 86 1.48 -11.58 9.38
C GLY A 86 0.66 -10.32 9.54
N LEU A 87 -0.29 -10.31 10.46
CA LEU A 87 -1.09 -9.12 10.76
C LEU A 87 -0.25 -8.03 11.44
N VAL A 88 0.65 -8.41 12.35
CA VAL A 88 1.62 -7.49 12.96
C VAL A 88 2.52 -6.89 11.90
N ALA A 89 3.06 -7.69 10.98
CA ALA A 89 3.92 -7.21 9.89
C ALA A 89 3.19 -6.20 8.98
N ALA A 90 1.95 -6.48 8.59
CA ALA A 90 1.13 -5.55 7.80
C ALA A 90 0.89 -4.22 8.54
N LYS A 91 0.54 -4.28 9.81
CA LYS A 91 0.36 -3.07 10.66
C LYS A 91 1.65 -2.27 10.78
N THR A 92 2.79 -2.94 10.98
CA THR A 92 4.10 -2.30 11.11
C THR A 92 4.44 -1.53 9.83
N MET A 93 4.22 -2.13 8.67
CA MET A 93 4.46 -1.48 7.38
C MET A 93 3.58 -0.23 7.20
N ALA A 94 2.29 -0.33 7.49
CA ALA A 94 1.37 0.81 7.43
C ALA A 94 1.76 1.92 8.42
N THR A 95 2.13 1.56 9.65
CA THR A 95 2.55 2.50 10.69
C THR A 95 3.82 3.24 10.30
N ALA A 96 4.79 2.56 9.71
CA ALA A 96 6.04 3.19 9.25
C ALA A 96 5.77 4.27 8.19
N VAL A 97 4.90 3.99 7.23
CA VAL A 97 4.49 4.98 6.22
C VAL A 97 3.74 6.15 6.86
N ALA A 98 2.79 5.88 7.74
CA ALA A 98 2.00 6.90 8.43
C ALA A 98 2.89 7.87 9.22
N GLN A 99 3.90 7.35 9.92
CA GLN A 99 4.88 8.15 10.65
C GLN A 99 5.73 9.03 9.73
N GLN A 100 6.23 8.49 8.62
CA GLN A 100 7.03 9.23 7.66
C GLN A 100 6.25 10.35 6.96
N LEU A 101 4.97 10.12 6.69
CA LEU A 101 4.09 11.08 6.02
C LEU A 101 3.36 12.01 7.01
N SER A 102 3.47 11.77 8.32
CA SER A 102 2.72 12.49 9.37
C SER A 102 1.21 12.47 9.13
N ILE A 103 0.67 11.28 8.84
CA ILE A 103 -0.75 11.03 8.59
C ILE A 103 -1.29 9.97 9.56
N PRO A 104 -2.61 9.90 9.77
CA PRO A 104 -3.23 8.78 10.51
C PRO A 104 -2.94 7.44 9.82
N VAL A 105 -2.69 6.40 10.59
CA VAL A 105 -2.31 5.08 10.06
C VAL A 105 -3.41 4.43 9.19
N HIS A 106 -4.65 4.84 9.34
CA HIS A 106 -5.77 4.36 8.54
C HIS A 106 -6.04 5.19 7.27
N HIS A 107 -5.17 6.14 6.94
CA HIS A 107 -5.14 6.89 5.70
C HIS A 107 -4.04 6.36 4.78
#